data_57f77fa4d9251255700f3f54a266ce70
#
_entry.id   57f77fa4d9251255700f3f54a266ce70
#
_cell.length_a   1.000
_cell.length_b   1.000
_cell.length_c   1.000
_cell.angle_alpha   90.00
_cell.angle_beta   90.00
_cell.angle_gamma   90.00
#
_symmetry.space_group_name_H-M   'P 1'
#
loop_
_entity.id
_entity.type
_entity.pdbx_description
1 polymer ?
#
loop_
_entity_poly.entity_id
_entity_poly.type
_entity_poly.pdbx_seq_one_letter_code
_entity_poly.pdbx_strand_id
1 'polypeptide(L)'
;MANTTPSDSKSPAEEQLDQAQLIEETGSVRTPNAKHLIHCLNIIGQVEGHNVLPEDTKTTKYEHVLPALVAIEQDRSIEGLLILLNTMGGDVEAGLAIAEVIAGMQTPTVSLVVGGGHSIGIAVSADVSLIVPSASMTVHPVRTSGLVLGVPQTTIYFSKIQERITGFITSHSRISKARLENMMLNTQEMATDMGTVISGAEAVECGLIDRLGSLRDAIDALYHRIETQELRPSGNAKA
;
A
#
# COMPACT_ATOMS: atom_id res chain seq x y z
N MET A 1 -19.54 15.82 -49.51
CA MET A 1 -18.10 15.60 -49.28
C MET A 1 -17.90 15.61 -47.80
N ALA A 2 -17.77 14.44 -47.22
CA ALA A 2 -17.56 14.29 -45.77
C ALA A 2 -16.05 14.41 -45.48
N ASN A 3 -15.67 15.39 -44.70
CA ASN A 3 -14.32 15.60 -44.20
C ASN A 3 -14.08 14.63 -43.04
N THR A 4 -13.40 13.53 -43.29
CA THR A 4 -12.87 12.66 -42.24
C THR A 4 -11.58 13.28 -41.72
N THR A 5 -11.64 13.79 -40.49
CA THR A 5 -10.46 14.16 -39.68
C THR A 5 -9.58 12.92 -39.48
N PRO A 6 -8.26 12.98 -39.70
CA PRO A 6 -7.37 11.88 -39.34
C PRO A 6 -7.38 11.69 -37.81
N SER A 7 -7.53 10.46 -37.36
CA SER A 7 -7.27 10.09 -35.97
C SER A 7 -5.77 10.29 -35.71
N ASP A 8 -5.43 11.23 -34.84
CA ASP A 8 -4.07 11.40 -34.27
C ASP A 8 -3.72 10.16 -33.42
N SER A 9 -3.30 9.09 -34.10
CA SER A 9 -2.62 7.98 -33.42
C SER A 9 -1.19 8.42 -33.10
N LYS A 10 -0.85 8.58 -31.83
CA LYS A 10 0.52 8.85 -31.39
C LYS A 10 1.46 7.78 -31.93
N SER A 11 2.68 8.17 -32.24
CA SER A 11 3.71 7.21 -32.66
C SER A 11 4.15 6.35 -31.45
N PRO A 12 4.66 5.13 -31.66
CA PRO A 12 5.16 4.28 -30.57
C PRO A 12 6.23 4.96 -29.71
N ALA A 13 6.99 5.88 -30.28
CA ALA A 13 8.01 6.65 -29.55
C ALA A 13 7.37 7.75 -28.64
N GLU A 14 6.29 8.37 -29.08
CA GLU A 14 5.53 9.35 -28.26
C GLU A 14 4.79 8.65 -27.11
N GLU A 15 4.24 7.46 -27.35
CA GLU A 15 3.61 6.66 -26.28
C GLU A 15 4.63 6.22 -25.21
N GLN A 16 5.85 5.84 -25.62
CA GLN A 16 6.92 5.49 -24.68
C GLN A 16 7.40 6.69 -23.87
N LEU A 17 7.48 7.86 -24.49
CA LEU A 17 7.86 9.11 -23.80
C LEU A 17 6.79 9.53 -22.78
N ASP A 18 5.52 9.45 -23.16
CA ASP A 18 4.40 9.73 -22.25
C ASP A 18 4.37 8.78 -21.05
N GLN A 19 4.67 7.48 -21.27
CA GLN A 19 4.78 6.50 -20.18
C GLN A 19 5.97 6.79 -19.24
N ALA A 20 7.13 7.16 -19.79
CA ALA A 20 8.29 7.52 -18.99
C ALA A 20 8.01 8.74 -18.11
N GLN A 21 7.36 9.77 -18.66
CA GLN A 21 6.92 10.94 -17.89
C GLN A 21 5.92 10.59 -16.79
N LEU A 22 4.94 9.74 -17.09
CA LEU A 22 3.96 9.28 -16.11
C LEU A 22 4.63 8.53 -14.95
N ILE A 23 5.61 7.67 -15.25
CA ILE A 23 6.39 6.96 -14.22
C ILE A 23 7.20 7.95 -13.37
N GLU A 24 7.82 8.96 -14.00
CA GLU A 24 8.63 9.97 -13.30
C GLU A 24 7.76 10.82 -12.36
N GLU A 25 6.58 11.26 -12.82
CA GLU A 25 5.69 12.14 -12.07
C GLU A 25 4.87 11.42 -11.00
N THR A 26 4.41 10.20 -11.27
CA THR A 26 3.44 9.50 -10.41
C THR A 26 3.96 8.20 -9.81
N GLY A 27 5.09 7.67 -10.29
CA GLY A 27 5.59 6.35 -9.92
C GLY A 27 4.67 5.21 -10.38
N SER A 28 3.86 5.44 -11.43
CA SER A 28 2.78 4.56 -11.84
C SER A 28 2.93 4.15 -13.31
N VAL A 29 2.51 2.94 -13.68
CA VAL A 29 2.61 2.43 -15.06
C VAL A 29 1.38 1.59 -15.43
N ARG A 30 0.97 1.66 -16.69
CA ARG A 30 -0.05 0.81 -17.31
C ARG A 30 0.60 -0.14 -18.31
N THR A 31 0.02 -1.33 -18.47
CA THR A 31 0.54 -2.38 -19.39
C THR A 31 -0.50 -2.75 -20.46
N PRO A 32 -0.69 -1.91 -21.50
CA PRO A 32 -1.81 -2.04 -22.43
C PRO A 32 -1.79 -3.32 -23.29
N ASN A 33 -0.63 -3.97 -23.44
CA ASN A 33 -0.48 -5.18 -24.27
C ASN A 33 -0.44 -6.49 -23.44
N ALA A 34 -0.77 -6.45 -22.16
CA ALA A 34 -0.86 -7.63 -21.32
C ALA A 34 -2.22 -8.35 -21.50
N LYS A 35 -2.35 -9.57 -20.96
CA LYS A 35 -3.61 -10.34 -20.94
C LYS A 35 -4.76 -9.55 -20.28
N HIS A 36 -4.44 -8.84 -19.20
CA HIS A 36 -5.34 -7.92 -18.51
C HIS A 36 -4.68 -6.56 -18.38
N LEU A 37 -5.45 -5.49 -18.52
CA LEU A 37 -4.96 -4.14 -18.28
C LEU A 37 -4.88 -3.87 -16.77
N ILE A 38 -3.69 -3.98 -16.22
CA ILE A 38 -3.43 -3.67 -14.81
C ILE A 38 -2.69 -2.33 -14.66
N HIS A 39 -2.98 -1.64 -13.58
CA HIS A 39 -2.23 -0.46 -13.16
C HIS A 39 -1.23 -0.87 -12.08
N CYS A 40 0.03 -0.43 -12.21
CA CYS A 40 1.04 -0.65 -11.18
C CYS A 40 1.29 0.67 -10.45
N LEU A 41 1.00 0.70 -9.15
CA LEU A 41 1.24 1.83 -8.27
C LEU A 41 2.42 1.53 -7.35
N ASN A 42 3.40 2.43 -7.30
CA ASN A 42 4.56 2.30 -6.44
C ASN A 42 4.41 3.19 -5.20
N ILE A 43 4.64 2.61 -4.01
CA ILE A 43 4.73 3.35 -2.75
C ILE A 43 6.14 3.12 -2.19
N ILE A 44 7.00 4.11 -2.43
CA ILE A 44 8.44 4.01 -2.18
C ILE A 44 8.90 5.18 -1.30
N GLY A 45 9.80 4.89 -0.37
CA GLY A 45 10.35 5.89 0.53
C GLY A 45 9.42 6.21 1.70
N GLN A 46 9.40 7.44 2.15
CA GLN A 46 8.54 7.89 3.26
C GLN A 46 7.17 8.31 2.75
N VAL A 47 6.10 7.89 3.42
CA VAL A 47 4.74 8.37 3.14
C VAL A 47 4.63 9.80 3.68
N GLU A 48 4.53 10.76 2.76
CA GLU A 48 4.42 12.18 3.08
C GLU A 48 2.94 12.53 3.29
N GLY A 49 2.66 13.21 4.40
CA GLY A 49 1.32 13.64 4.79
C GLY A 49 1.14 15.15 4.69
N HIS A 50 0.61 15.77 5.75
CA HIS A 50 0.31 17.20 5.75
C HIS A 50 1.55 18.11 5.87
N ASN A 51 2.70 17.58 6.27
CA ASN A 51 3.95 18.31 6.34
C ASN A 51 4.81 18.00 5.13
N VAL A 52 5.27 19.02 4.42
CA VAL A 52 6.20 18.87 3.32
C VAL A 52 7.57 18.45 3.88
N LEU A 53 8.12 17.37 3.34
CA LEU A 53 9.44 16.87 3.72
C LEU A 53 10.53 17.58 2.87
N PRO A 54 11.81 17.56 3.34
CA PRO A 54 12.91 18.10 2.58
C PRO A 54 13.03 17.48 1.18
N GLU A 55 13.43 18.27 0.18
CA GLU A 55 13.50 17.86 -1.23
C GLU A 55 14.47 16.68 -1.50
N ASP A 56 15.43 16.45 -0.62
CA ASP A 56 16.36 15.32 -0.66
C ASP A 56 15.79 14.03 -0.07
N THR A 57 14.61 14.07 0.51
CA THR A 57 13.91 12.90 1.06
C THR A 57 13.10 12.21 -0.03
N LYS A 58 13.37 10.91 -0.25
CA LYS A 58 12.53 10.10 -1.15
C LYS A 58 11.16 9.87 -0.50
N THR A 59 10.10 10.39 -1.13
CA THR A 59 8.74 10.35 -0.59
C THR A 59 7.72 9.79 -1.57
N THR A 60 6.62 9.27 -1.03
CA THR A 60 5.36 9.05 -1.73
C THR A 60 4.33 10.01 -1.15
N LYS A 61 3.84 10.93 -1.96
CA LYS A 61 2.89 11.98 -1.56
C LYS A 61 1.46 11.45 -1.62
N TYR A 62 0.78 11.45 -0.48
CA TYR A 62 -0.58 10.90 -0.41
C TYR A 62 -1.59 11.69 -1.26
N GLU A 63 -1.40 13.01 -1.41
CA GLU A 63 -2.22 13.86 -2.29
C GLU A 63 -2.07 13.55 -3.78
N HIS A 64 -1.02 12.82 -4.18
CA HIS A 64 -0.86 12.27 -5.54
C HIS A 64 -1.46 10.86 -5.64
N VAL A 65 -1.33 10.06 -4.60
CA VAL A 65 -1.82 8.68 -4.56
C VAL A 65 -3.35 8.63 -4.55
N LEU A 66 -4.01 9.45 -3.72
CA LEU A 66 -5.47 9.40 -3.59
C LEU A 66 -6.21 9.70 -4.90
N PRO A 67 -5.88 10.78 -5.67
CA PRO A 67 -6.51 11.01 -6.97
C PRO A 67 -6.20 9.90 -7.99
N ALA A 68 -5.01 9.32 -7.95
CA ALA A 68 -4.65 8.19 -8.83
C ALA A 68 -5.52 6.96 -8.53
N LEU A 69 -5.75 6.63 -7.26
CA LEU A 69 -6.65 5.53 -6.85
C LEU A 69 -8.10 5.78 -7.30
N VAL A 70 -8.59 7.02 -7.18
CA VAL A 70 -9.92 7.39 -7.68
C VAL A 70 -10.01 7.25 -9.20
N ALA A 71 -8.99 7.68 -9.94
CA ALA A 71 -8.95 7.55 -11.39
C ALA A 71 -8.92 6.06 -11.83
N ILE A 72 -8.14 5.23 -11.13
CA ILE A 72 -8.08 3.78 -11.37
C ILE A 72 -9.45 3.14 -11.14
N GLU A 73 -10.11 3.44 -10.03
CA GLU A 73 -11.42 2.88 -9.70
C GLU A 73 -12.51 3.28 -10.69
N GLN A 74 -12.41 4.47 -11.31
CA GLN A 74 -13.39 4.96 -12.29
C GLN A 74 -13.10 4.52 -13.73
N ASP A 75 -11.86 4.17 -14.05
CA ASP A 75 -11.48 3.74 -15.40
C ASP A 75 -11.82 2.26 -15.62
N ARG A 76 -12.96 2.01 -16.25
CA ARG A 76 -13.46 0.65 -16.56
C ARG A 76 -12.52 -0.18 -17.43
N SER A 77 -11.53 0.42 -18.05
CA SER A 77 -10.51 -0.32 -18.81
C SER A 77 -9.43 -0.92 -17.91
N ILE A 78 -9.28 -0.43 -16.67
CA ILE A 78 -8.33 -0.98 -15.70
C ILE A 78 -9.01 -2.13 -14.96
N GLU A 79 -8.50 -3.33 -15.16
CA GLU A 79 -9.06 -4.56 -14.61
C GLU A 79 -8.49 -4.92 -13.24
N GLY A 80 -7.33 -4.35 -12.86
CA GLY A 80 -6.71 -4.62 -11.58
C GLY A 80 -5.61 -3.64 -11.19
N LEU A 81 -5.31 -3.59 -9.90
CA LEU A 81 -4.28 -2.74 -9.30
C LEU A 81 -3.22 -3.59 -8.60
N LEU A 82 -1.97 -3.48 -9.06
CA LEU A 82 -0.80 -4.01 -8.37
C LEU A 82 -0.11 -2.90 -7.59
N ILE A 83 0.10 -3.09 -6.29
CA ILE A 83 0.73 -2.12 -5.41
C ILE A 83 2.11 -2.65 -4.99
N LEU A 84 3.18 -1.99 -5.43
CA LEU A 84 4.54 -2.32 -5.03
C LEU A 84 4.96 -1.46 -3.83
N LEU A 85 5.43 -2.11 -2.78
CA LEU A 85 5.75 -1.48 -1.50
C LEU A 85 7.23 -1.63 -1.16
N ASN A 86 7.93 -0.49 -1.02
CA ASN A 86 9.26 -0.41 -0.41
C ASN A 86 9.35 0.90 0.38
N THR A 87 8.75 0.91 1.55
CA THR A 87 8.56 2.13 2.36
C THR A 87 9.05 1.95 3.79
N MET A 88 9.62 3.00 4.32
CA MET A 88 10.03 3.10 5.72
C MET A 88 8.91 3.62 6.64
N GLY A 89 7.67 3.70 6.14
CA GLY A 89 6.56 4.31 6.85
C GLY A 89 6.47 5.81 6.60
N GLY A 90 5.85 6.53 7.51
CA GLY A 90 5.70 7.99 7.40
C GLY A 90 4.50 8.52 8.18
N ASP A 91 3.78 9.47 7.60
CA ASP A 91 2.60 10.05 8.21
C ASP A 91 1.49 9.00 8.37
N VAL A 92 1.00 8.88 9.59
CA VAL A 92 0.03 7.84 9.98
C VAL A 92 -1.34 8.08 9.34
N GLU A 93 -1.81 9.33 9.35
CA GLU A 93 -3.13 9.67 8.80
C GLU A 93 -3.13 9.52 7.26
N ALA A 94 -2.04 9.92 6.60
CA ALA A 94 -1.86 9.73 5.17
C ALA A 94 -1.80 8.24 4.80
N GLY A 95 -1.03 7.45 5.55
CA GLY A 95 -0.94 6.00 5.35
C GLY A 95 -2.28 5.29 5.55
N LEU A 96 -3.03 5.67 6.58
CA LEU A 96 -4.36 5.11 6.84
C LEU A 96 -5.38 5.54 5.77
N ALA A 97 -5.33 6.81 5.30
CA ALA A 97 -6.20 7.28 4.22
C ALA A 97 -5.98 6.49 2.92
N ILE A 98 -4.72 6.27 2.53
CA ILE A 98 -4.40 5.42 1.37
C ILE A 98 -4.93 3.99 1.57
N ALA A 99 -4.71 3.41 2.76
CA ALA A 99 -5.13 2.06 3.07
C ALA A 99 -6.66 1.89 3.02
N GLU A 100 -7.41 2.83 3.58
CA GLU A 100 -8.89 2.84 3.55
C GLU A 100 -9.44 2.96 2.13
N VAL A 101 -8.83 3.82 1.29
CA VAL A 101 -9.24 3.96 -0.12
C VAL A 101 -9.00 2.65 -0.86
N ILE A 102 -7.81 2.04 -0.75
CA ILE A 102 -7.51 0.74 -1.37
C ILE A 102 -8.48 -0.33 -0.88
N ALA A 103 -8.73 -0.39 0.43
CA ALA A 103 -9.65 -1.36 1.01
C ALA A 103 -11.10 -1.18 0.52
N GLY A 104 -11.49 0.03 0.13
CA GLY A 104 -12.83 0.36 -0.40
C GLY A 104 -13.01 0.15 -1.90
N MET A 105 -11.92 -0.12 -2.67
CA MET A 105 -12.01 -0.29 -4.13
C MET A 105 -12.76 -1.57 -4.52
N GLN A 106 -13.48 -1.51 -5.63
CA GLN A 106 -14.08 -2.67 -6.29
C GLN A 106 -13.10 -3.32 -7.30
N THR A 107 -12.20 -2.50 -7.87
CA THR A 107 -11.11 -3.00 -8.71
C THR A 107 -10.27 -4.00 -7.93
N PRO A 108 -10.03 -5.22 -8.44
CA PRO A 108 -9.16 -6.21 -7.81
C PRO A 108 -7.77 -5.66 -7.46
N THR A 109 -7.31 -5.91 -6.26
CA THR A 109 -6.06 -5.34 -5.74
C THR A 109 -5.11 -6.41 -5.21
N VAL A 110 -3.82 -6.28 -5.52
CA VAL A 110 -2.75 -7.11 -4.93
C VAL A 110 -1.63 -6.20 -4.46
N SER A 111 -1.15 -6.39 -3.25
CA SER A 111 0.05 -5.74 -2.74
C SER A 111 1.24 -6.70 -2.73
N LEU A 112 2.44 -6.17 -3.04
CA LEU A 112 3.70 -6.89 -2.96
C LEU A 112 4.74 -6.05 -2.22
N VAL A 113 5.16 -6.50 -1.05
CA VAL A 113 6.26 -5.90 -0.29
C VAL A 113 7.57 -6.43 -0.87
N VAL A 114 8.39 -5.52 -1.44
CA VAL A 114 9.65 -5.89 -2.12
C VAL A 114 10.92 -5.50 -1.36
N GLY A 115 10.76 -4.79 -0.23
CA GLY A 115 11.88 -4.33 0.62
C GLY A 115 11.42 -4.06 2.03
N GLY A 116 11.58 -2.82 2.53
CA GLY A 116 11.04 -2.41 3.82
C GLY A 116 9.52 -2.29 3.79
N GLY A 117 8.84 -2.98 4.68
CA GLY A 117 7.38 -2.97 4.81
C GLY A 117 6.91 -2.30 6.10
N HIS A 118 7.23 -1.00 6.31
CA HIS A 118 6.82 -0.31 7.53
C HIS A 118 5.39 0.24 7.45
N SER A 119 4.82 0.42 6.26
CA SER A 119 3.42 0.83 6.07
C SER A 119 2.50 -0.39 6.03
N ILE A 120 2.38 -1.09 7.17
CA ILE A 120 1.63 -2.34 7.30
C ILE A 120 0.18 -2.17 6.85
N GLY A 121 -0.49 -1.07 7.25
CA GLY A 121 -1.87 -0.79 6.86
C GLY A 121 -2.07 -0.83 5.35
N ILE A 122 -1.17 -0.20 4.57
CA ILE A 122 -1.22 -0.22 3.11
C ILE A 122 -0.98 -1.63 2.57
N ALA A 123 -0.02 -2.38 3.14
CA ALA A 123 0.27 -3.73 2.70
C ALA A 123 -0.93 -4.68 2.84
N VAL A 124 -1.66 -4.59 3.95
CA VAL A 124 -2.80 -5.48 4.23
C VAL A 124 -4.13 -5.00 3.63
N SER A 125 -4.18 -3.76 3.09
CA SER A 125 -5.41 -3.16 2.54
C SER A 125 -5.86 -3.78 1.22
N ALA A 126 -4.95 -4.42 0.46
CA ALA A 126 -5.27 -5.10 -0.79
C ALA A 126 -6.05 -6.41 -0.56
N ASP A 127 -6.73 -6.92 -1.60
CA ASP A 127 -7.44 -8.20 -1.54
C ASP A 127 -6.51 -9.35 -1.20
N VAL A 128 -5.31 -9.34 -1.78
CA VAL A 128 -4.25 -10.32 -1.50
C VAL A 128 -2.95 -9.59 -1.25
N SER A 129 -2.28 -9.92 -0.16
CA SER A 129 -0.99 -9.36 0.21
C SER A 129 0.12 -10.39 0.05
N LEU A 130 1.22 -9.99 -0.61
CA LEU A 130 2.42 -10.80 -0.78
C LEU A 130 3.65 -10.06 -0.24
N ILE A 131 4.66 -10.85 0.10
CA ILE A 131 5.97 -10.34 0.50
C ILE A 131 7.06 -11.22 -0.10
N VAL A 132 8.13 -10.61 -0.63
CA VAL A 132 9.27 -11.38 -1.12
C VAL A 132 10.11 -11.94 0.05
N PRO A 133 10.81 -13.08 -0.12
CA PRO A 133 11.54 -13.72 0.98
C PRO A 133 12.60 -12.85 1.65
N SER A 134 13.23 -11.93 0.89
CA SER A 134 14.28 -11.01 1.39
C SER A 134 13.76 -9.74 2.02
N ALA A 135 12.46 -9.46 1.92
CA ALA A 135 11.86 -8.28 2.53
C ALA A 135 11.66 -8.47 4.04
N SER A 136 11.56 -7.35 4.74
CA SER A 136 11.27 -7.31 6.18
C SER A 136 10.17 -6.31 6.48
N MET A 137 9.47 -6.52 7.59
CA MET A 137 8.48 -5.57 8.10
C MET A 137 8.86 -5.17 9.52
N THR A 138 8.56 -3.92 9.87
CA THR A 138 8.76 -3.43 11.23
C THR A 138 7.41 -3.12 11.85
N VAL A 139 7.11 -3.84 12.92
CA VAL A 139 5.88 -3.70 13.70
C VAL A 139 6.20 -2.86 14.95
N HIS A 140 5.73 -1.63 15.00
CA HIS A 140 5.99 -0.72 16.11
C HIS A 140 4.75 0.11 16.44
N PRO A 141 4.65 0.69 17.66
CA PRO A 141 3.54 1.59 18.02
C PRO A 141 3.65 2.92 17.26
N VAL A 142 2.57 3.69 17.28
CA VAL A 142 2.58 5.05 16.75
C VAL A 142 3.62 5.88 17.49
N ARG A 143 4.42 6.61 16.74
CA ARG A 143 5.46 7.50 17.24
C ARG A 143 5.10 8.95 16.98
N THR A 144 5.55 9.82 17.84
CA THR A 144 5.48 11.27 17.63
C THR A 144 6.81 11.90 18.04
N SER A 145 7.14 12.98 17.36
CA SER A 145 8.27 13.85 17.74
C SER A 145 7.76 15.29 17.84
N GLY A 146 8.29 16.06 18.77
CA GLY A 146 7.94 17.46 18.95
C GLY A 146 7.46 17.82 20.36
N LEU A 147 6.94 19.04 20.51
CA LEU A 147 6.43 19.55 21.77
C LEU A 147 5.08 18.89 22.13
N VAL A 148 5.03 18.26 23.30
CA VAL A 148 3.79 17.67 23.84
C VAL A 148 3.19 18.63 24.87
N LEU A 149 1.98 19.12 24.58
CA LEU A 149 1.19 19.97 25.48
C LEU A 149 0.01 19.15 26.03
N GLY A 150 -0.18 19.16 27.35
CA GLY A 150 -1.30 18.47 27.98
C GLY A 150 -1.17 16.95 27.94
N VAL A 151 -0.31 16.38 28.78
CA VAL A 151 0.02 14.95 28.83
C VAL A 151 -1.22 14.01 28.83
N PRO A 152 -2.26 14.22 29.67
CA PRO A 152 -3.42 13.33 29.67
C PRO A 152 -4.17 13.31 28.32
N GLN A 153 -4.39 14.49 27.74
CA GLN A 153 -5.10 14.65 26.46
C GLN A 153 -4.30 14.02 25.31
N THR A 154 -2.99 14.21 25.32
CA THR A 154 -2.08 13.63 24.33
C THR A 154 -2.06 12.10 24.41
N THR A 155 -2.01 11.54 25.62
CA THR A 155 -2.07 10.08 25.82
C THR A 155 -3.38 9.50 25.28
N ILE A 156 -4.52 10.14 25.57
CA ILE A 156 -5.82 9.70 25.06
C ILE A 156 -5.86 9.79 23.53
N TYR A 157 -5.33 10.86 22.95
CA TYR A 157 -5.30 11.05 21.50
C TYR A 157 -4.48 9.97 20.80
N PHE A 158 -3.24 9.72 21.24
CA PHE A 158 -2.40 8.68 20.66
C PHE A 158 -2.94 7.26 20.87
N SER A 159 -3.58 6.99 22.01
CA SER A 159 -4.25 5.72 22.25
C SER A 159 -5.37 5.47 21.22
N LYS A 160 -6.14 6.52 20.88
CA LYS A 160 -7.19 6.41 19.84
C LYS A 160 -6.60 6.17 18.45
N ILE A 161 -5.50 6.83 18.08
CA ILE A 161 -4.83 6.59 16.80
C ILE A 161 -4.29 5.16 16.76
N GLN A 162 -3.61 4.73 17.82
CA GLN A 162 -3.09 3.36 17.93
C GLN A 162 -4.20 2.32 17.77
N GLU A 163 -5.35 2.52 18.41
CA GLU A 163 -6.51 1.63 18.32
C GLU A 163 -7.09 1.58 16.90
N ARG A 164 -7.20 2.72 16.21
CA ARG A 164 -7.64 2.78 14.80
C ARG A 164 -6.74 1.95 13.89
N ILE A 165 -5.41 2.12 14.02
CA ILE A 165 -4.44 1.40 13.20
C ILE A 165 -4.47 -0.09 13.50
N THR A 166 -4.44 -0.46 14.79
CA THR A 166 -4.51 -1.86 15.22
C THR A 166 -5.80 -2.51 14.74
N GLY A 167 -6.93 -1.81 14.86
CA GLY A 167 -8.23 -2.26 14.36
C GLY A 167 -8.23 -2.47 12.85
N PHE A 168 -7.69 -1.50 12.07
CA PHE A 168 -7.59 -1.64 10.62
C PHE A 168 -6.72 -2.84 10.22
N ILE A 169 -5.53 -2.99 10.78
CA ILE A 169 -4.62 -4.09 10.46
C ILE A 169 -5.26 -5.44 10.77
N THR A 170 -5.89 -5.59 11.94
CA THR A 170 -6.49 -6.86 12.36
C THR A 170 -7.78 -7.19 11.60
N SER A 171 -8.49 -6.21 11.07
CA SER A 171 -9.65 -6.46 10.20
C SER A 171 -9.26 -6.82 8.76
N HIS A 172 -8.02 -6.52 8.34
CA HIS A 172 -7.53 -6.77 6.98
C HIS A 172 -6.42 -7.84 6.91
N SER A 173 -6.16 -8.54 8.01
CA SER A 173 -5.18 -9.63 8.08
C SER A 173 -5.66 -10.72 9.03
N ARG A 174 -4.91 -11.82 9.11
CA ARG A 174 -5.22 -12.95 10.03
C ARG A 174 -4.51 -12.84 11.38
N ILE A 175 -3.71 -11.79 11.59
CA ILE A 175 -3.00 -11.60 12.87
C ILE A 175 -3.99 -11.26 13.98
N SER A 176 -3.85 -11.88 15.14
CA SER A 176 -4.65 -11.50 16.30
C SER A 176 -4.19 -10.17 16.88
N LYS A 177 -5.15 -9.38 17.44
CA LYS A 177 -4.86 -8.11 18.09
C LYS A 177 -3.79 -8.26 19.18
N ALA A 178 -3.90 -9.29 20.02
CA ALA A 178 -2.95 -9.55 21.10
C ALA A 178 -1.52 -9.83 20.56
N ARG A 179 -1.38 -10.59 19.47
CA ARG A 179 -0.07 -10.85 18.85
C ARG A 179 0.52 -9.57 18.27
N LEU A 180 -0.28 -8.79 17.56
CA LEU A 180 0.15 -7.51 16.97
C LEU A 180 0.62 -6.53 18.06
N GLU A 181 -0.15 -6.35 19.13
CA GLU A 181 0.19 -5.48 20.25
C GLU A 181 1.46 -5.95 20.98
N ASN A 182 1.62 -7.25 21.20
CA ASN A 182 2.84 -7.80 21.81
C ASN A 182 4.08 -7.52 20.95
N MET A 183 3.97 -7.63 19.62
CA MET A 183 5.07 -7.31 18.71
C MET A 183 5.39 -5.81 18.72
N MET A 184 4.39 -4.94 18.79
CA MET A 184 4.56 -3.50 18.88
C MET A 184 5.30 -3.08 20.14
N LEU A 185 5.03 -3.75 21.26
CA LEU A 185 5.57 -3.39 22.57
C LEU A 185 6.88 -4.14 22.95
N ASN A 186 7.43 -4.91 22.02
CA ASN A 186 8.69 -5.62 22.25
C ASN A 186 9.85 -4.63 22.40
N THR A 187 10.61 -4.75 23.50
CA THR A 187 11.74 -3.86 23.84
C THR A 187 13.10 -4.55 23.68
N GLN A 188 13.14 -5.78 23.18
CA GLN A 188 14.37 -6.60 23.14
C GLN A 188 15.08 -6.60 21.81
N GLU A 189 14.39 -6.28 20.71
CA GLU A 189 14.95 -6.41 19.36
C GLU A 189 15.47 -5.08 18.79
N MET A 190 14.92 -3.95 19.17
CA MET A 190 15.34 -2.65 18.67
C MET A 190 16.22 -1.93 19.71
N ALA A 191 17.42 -1.54 19.31
CA ALA A 191 18.43 -0.98 20.22
C ALA A 191 18.02 0.38 20.84
N THR A 192 17.17 1.16 20.17
CA THR A 192 16.81 2.53 20.57
C THR A 192 15.31 2.79 20.66
N ASP A 193 14.48 1.75 20.42
CA ASP A 193 13.02 1.90 20.38
C ASP A 193 12.34 0.57 20.72
N MET A 194 11.00 0.57 20.76
CA MET A 194 10.19 -0.64 20.90
C MET A 194 9.59 -1.07 19.56
N GLY A 195 9.44 -2.35 19.38
CA GLY A 195 8.88 -2.97 18.16
C GLY A 195 9.61 -4.26 17.81
N THR A 196 9.12 -4.88 16.77
CA THR A 196 9.64 -6.15 16.25
C THR A 196 9.94 -6.02 14.76
N VAL A 197 11.12 -6.45 14.35
CA VAL A 197 11.47 -6.58 12.94
C VAL A 197 11.28 -8.05 12.55
N ILE A 198 10.42 -8.29 11.57
CA ILE A 198 10.09 -9.63 11.09
C ILE A 198 10.50 -9.80 9.63
N SER A 199 11.00 -10.98 9.30
CA SER A 199 11.24 -11.41 7.92
C SER A 199 9.93 -11.64 7.16
N GLY A 200 10.02 -11.78 5.83
CA GLY A 200 8.86 -12.12 5.02
C GLY A 200 8.18 -13.43 5.44
N ALA A 201 8.96 -14.43 5.83
CA ALA A 201 8.45 -15.72 6.33
C ALA A 201 7.65 -15.55 7.64
N GLU A 202 8.20 -14.81 8.60
CA GLU A 202 7.55 -14.53 9.89
C GLU A 202 6.28 -13.67 9.72
N ALA A 203 6.28 -12.74 8.75
CA ALA A 203 5.10 -11.93 8.43
C ALA A 203 3.92 -12.80 7.93
N VAL A 204 4.21 -13.86 7.18
CA VAL A 204 3.20 -14.83 6.74
C VAL A 204 2.80 -15.76 7.89
N GLU A 205 3.76 -16.29 8.66
CA GLU A 205 3.50 -17.18 9.80
C GLU A 205 2.63 -16.52 10.86
N CYS A 206 2.88 -15.23 11.16
CA CYS A 206 2.06 -14.51 12.14
C CYS A 206 0.67 -14.11 11.61
N GLY A 207 0.41 -14.31 10.32
CA GLY A 207 -0.85 -13.97 9.68
C GLY A 207 -0.98 -12.50 9.29
N LEU A 208 0.11 -11.74 9.31
CA LEU A 208 0.10 -10.33 8.90
C LEU A 208 0.00 -10.18 7.38
N ILE A 209 0.76 -10.99 6.63
CA ILE A 209 0.73 -11.06 5.16
C ILE A 209 0.18 -12.43 4.73
N ASP A 210 -0.52 -12.49 3.60
CA ASP A 210 -1.19 -13.71 3.17
C ASP A 210 -0.20 -14.79 2.75
N ARG A 211 0.84 -14.45 1.97
CA ARG A 211 1.84 -15.44 1.50
C ARG A 211 3.16 -14.82 1.05
N LEU A 212 4.20 -15.65 1.04
CA LEU A 212 5.43 -15.36 0.31
C LEU A 212 5.17 -15.41 -1.20
N GLY A 213 5.83 -14.55 -1.96
CA GLY A 213 5.74 -14.59 -3.41
C GLY A 213 6.63 -13.58 -4.11
N SER A 214 6.84 -13.83 -5.38
CA SER A 214 7.57 -12.96 -6.32
C SER A 214 6.60 -12.01 -7.05
N LEU A 215 7.13 -11.16 -7.93
CA LEU A 215 6.32 -10.34 -8.83
C LEU A 215 5.41 -11.20 -9.73
N ARG A 216 5.90 -12.36 -10.19
CA ARG A 216 5.09 -13.29 -10.98
C ARG A 216 3.90 -13.78 -10.17
N ASP A 217 4.13 -14.21 -8.93
CA ASP A 217 3.07 -14.71 -8.05
C ASP A 217 2.03 -13.62 -7.73
N ALA A 218 2.46 -12.37 -7.64
CA ALA A 218 1.58 -11.23 -7.44
C ALA A 218 0.70 -10.95 -8.68
N ILE A 219 1.29 -11.00 -9.89
CA ILE A 219 0.55 -10.84 -11.14
C ILE A 219 -0.43 -12.01 -11.33
N ASP A 220 0.01 -13.25 -11.10
CA ASP A 220 -0.84 -14.44 -11.24
C ASP A 220 -2.02 -14.38 -10.23
N ALA A 221 -1.77 -13.89 -9.02
CA ALA A 221 -2.82 -13.66 -8.03
C ALA A 221 -3.83 -12.60 -8.48
N LEU A 222 -3.34 -11.49 -9.04
CA LEU A 222 -4.20 -10.43 -9.55
C LEU A 222 -5.04 -10.91 -10.73
N TYR A 223 -4.43 -11.64 -11.68
CA TYR A 223 -5.15 -12.23 -12.82
C TYR A 223 -6.22 -13.21 -12.35
N HIS A 224 -5.90 -14.05 -11.38
CA HIS A 224 -6.89 -14.95 -10.79
C HIS A 224 -8.09 -14.21 -10.19
N ARG A 225 -7.84 -13.12 -9.44
CA ARG A 225 -8.90 -12.27 -8.88
C ARG A 225 -9.76 -11.62 -9.95
N ILE A 226 -9.16 -11.13 -11.03
CA ILE A 226 -9.88 -10.53 -12.18
C ILE A 226 -10.78 -11.60 -12.85
N GLU A 227 -10.26 -12.80 -13.08
CA GLU A 227 -10.96 -13.87 -13.81
C GLU A 227 -12.08 -14.51 -13.01
N THR A 228 -11.91 -14.63 -11.68
CA THR A 228 -12.93 -15.25 -10.82
C THR A 228 -14.00 -14.26 -10.37
N GLN A 229 -13.76 -12.95 -10.53
CA GLN A 229 -14.66 -11.90 -10.04
C GLN A 229 -15.10 -12.11 -8.57
N GLU A 230 -14.23 -12.71 -7.78
CA GLU A 230 -14.48 -12.88 -6.35
C GLU A 230 -14.57 -11.51 -5.69
N LEU A 231 -15.80 -11.05 -5.46
CA LEU A 231 -16.06 -9.84 -4.68
C LEU A 231 -15.46 -10.01 -3.28
N ARG A 232 -14.93 -8.92 -2.72
CA ARG A 232 -14.61 -8.90 -1.30
C ARG A 232 -15.86 -9.31 -0.53
N PRO A 233 -15.75 -10.21 0.47
CA PRO A 233 -16.83 -10.38 1.42
C PRO A 233 -17.17 -9.00 1.99
N SER A 234 -18.40 -8.57 1.81
CA SER A 234 -18.90 -7.32 2.38
C SER A 234 -18.81 -7.41 3.91
N GLY A 235 -17.88 -6.68 4.51
CA GLY A 235 -17.68 -6.60 5.96
C GLY A 235 -16.57 -7.50 6.48
N ASN A 236 -15.45 -6.87 6.78
CA ASN A 236 -14.48 -7.17 7.83
C ASN A 236 -14.31 -8.64 8.25
N ALA A 237 -13.41 -9.32 7.64
CA ALA A 237 -12.37 -10.19 8.18
C ALA A 237 -11.92 -11.14 7.09
N LYS A 238 -10.62 -11.13 6.79
CA LYS A 238 -9.99 -12.30 6.15
C LYS A 238 -10.12 -13.45 7.15
N ALA A 239 -11.04 -14.41 6.84
CA ALA A 239 -11.32 -15.58 7.65
C ALA A 239 -10.11 -16.55 7.68
#